data_79319e8ed1da93266ef1218791c8ba94
#
_entry.id   79319e8ed1da93266ef1218791c8ba94
#
_cell.length_a   1.000
_cell.length_b   1.000
_cell.length_c   1.000
_cell.angle_alpha   90.00
_cell.angle_beta   90.00
_cell.angle_gamma   90.00
#
_symmetry.space_group_name_H-M   'P 1'
#
loop_
_entity.id
_entity.type
_entity.pdbx_description
1 polymer ?
#
loop_
_entity_poly.entity_id
_entity_poly.type
_entity_poly.pdbx_seq_one_letter_code
_entity_poly.pdbx_strand_id
1 'polypeptide(L)'
;MPSATFPIAIPAAQAPLRAKPSVYPEPFASRMAGRAKRPLGDLFGLSQFGINLTRLAPGAVSALRHAHSRQDEFVYILDGAPVLRTNAGETQLPPGMCAGFKAGTG
;
A
#
# COMPACT_ATOMS: atom_id res chain seq x y z
N MET A 1 29.49 17.51 -1.98
CA MET A 1 28.75 16.29 -1.71
C MET A 1 27.84 15.96 -2.89
N PRO A 2 27.90 14.76 -3.37
CA PRO A 2 26.99 14.41 -4.44
C PRO A 2 25.56 14.44 -3.90
N SER A 3 24.70 15.13 -4.59
CA SER A 3 23.28 15.06 -4.29
C SER A 3 22.75 13.72 -4.76
N ALA A 4 21.74 13.23 -4.08
CA ALA A 4 21.05 12.01 -4.52
C ALA A 4 20.45 12.26 -5.91
N THR A 5 20.69 11.35 -6.82
CA THR A 5 20.14 11.43 -8.16
C THR A 5 18.88 10.59 -8.21
N PHE A 6 17.77 11.25 -8.53
CA PHE A 6 16.49 10.56 -8.65
C PHE A 6 16.09 10.45 -10.11
N PRO A 7 15.47 9.35 -10.54
CA PRO A 7 15.00 9.23 -11.90
C PRO A 7 13.90 10.24 -12.21
N ILE A 8 13.76 10.59 -13.48
CA ILE A 8 12.64 11.43 -13.92
C ILE A 8 11.34 10.63 -13.85
N ALA A 9 11.39 9.38 -14.32
CA ALA A 9 10.24 8.49 -14.34
C ALA A 9 10.73 7.07 -14.50
N ILE A 10 9.97 6.14 -13.97
CA ILE A 10 10.23 4.71 -14.15
C ILE A 10 8.91 3.96 -14.28
N PRO A 11 8.91 2.78 -14.90
CA PRO A 11 7.74 1.91 -14.83
C PRO A 11 7.52 1.46 -13.37
N ALA A 12 6.33 1.73 -12.84
CA ALA A 12 6.04 1.42 -11.44
C ALA A 12 6.23 -0.06 -11.12
N ALA A 13 5.88 -0.94 -12.04
CA ALA A 13 5.99 -2.39 -11.84
C ALA A 13 7.45 -2.86 -11.74
N GLN A 14 8.42 -2.03 -12.11
CA GLN A 14 9.84 -2.36 -12.03
C GLN A 14 10.51 -1.74 -10.80
N ALA A 15 9.76 -1.02 -9.96
CA ALA A 15 10.30 -0.46 -8.75
C ALA A 15 10.74 -1.56 -7.79
N PRO A 16 11.79 -1.33 -6.98
CA PRO A 16 12.23 -2.33 -6.01
C PRO A 16 11.15 -2.64 -5.00
N LEU A 17 11.08 -3.90 -4.58
CA LEU A 17 10.23 -4.31 -3.49
C LEU A 17 10.77 -3.77 -2.17
N ARG A 18 9.88 -3.60 -1.18
CA ARG A 18 10.29 -3.21 0.16
C ARG A 18 11.25 -4.27 0.70
N ALA A 19 12.41 -3.81 1.21
CA ALA A 19 13.48 -4.70 1.63
C ALA A 19 13.14 -5.48 2.90
N LYS A 20 12.30 -4.91 3.77
CA LYS A 20 11.92 -5.55 5.04
C LYS A 20 10.57 -6.23 4.91
N PRO A 21 10.38 -7.38 5.59
CA PRO A 21 9.05 -7.97 5.69
C PRO A 21 8.12 -7.06 6.49
N SER A 22 6.89 -7.52 6.71
CA SER A 22 5.92 -6.76 7.49
C SER A 22 6.50 -6.31 8.82
N VAL A 23 6.15 -5.09 9.24
CA VAL A 23 6.52 -4.57 10.56
C VAL A 23 5.65 -5.13 11.67
N TYR A 24 4.61 -5.90 11.35
CA TYR A 24 3.74 -6.49 12.34
C TYR A 24 4.46 -7.65 13.05
N PRO A 25 4.31 -7.78 14.40
CA PRO A 25 4.82 -8.96 15.08
C PRO A 25 3.99 -10.20 14.73
N GLU A 26 4.56 -11.38 15.00
CA GLU A 26 3.78 -12.62 14.87
C GLU A 26 2.64 -12.65 15.89
N PRO A 27 1.48 -13.25 15.55
CA PRO A 27 1.18 -13.95 14.28
C PRO A 27 0.76 -13.02 13.14
N PHE A 28 0.78 -11.72 13.34
CA PHE A 28 0.27 -10.77 12.36
C PHE A 28 1.15 -10.72 11.11
N ALA A 29 2.46 -10.87 11.27
CA ALA A 29 3.38 -10.86 10.13
C ALA A 29 3.05 -12.00 9.15
N SER A 30 2.73 -13.18 9.65
CA SER A 30 2.34 -14.32 8.81
C SER A 30 1.05 -14.06 8.05
N ARG A 31 0.12 -13.30 8.64
CA ARG A 31 -1.14 -12.95 7.98
C ARG A 31 -0.95 -11.96 6.85
N MET A 32 0.20 -11.30 6.79
CA MET A 32 0.55 -10.36 5.73
C MET A 32 1.30 -11.02 4.57
N ALA A 33 1.50 -12.33 4.62
CA ALA A 33 2.15 -13.07 3.54
C ALA A 33 1.35 -12.94 2.24
N GLY A 34 2.05 -13.02 1.10
CA GLY A 34 1.42 -12.90 -0.22
C GLY A 34 1.26 -11.47 -0.70
N ARG A 35 1.76 -10.50 0.06
CA ARG A 35 1.76 -9.09 -0.32
C ARG A 35 3.14 -8.70 -0.87
N ALA A 36 3.15 -8.10 -2.05
CA ALA A 36 4.37 -7.52 -2.63
C ALA A 36 4.16 -6.00 -2.70
N LYS A 37 4.98 -5.26 -1.97
CA LYS A 37 4.85 -3.81 -1.85
C LYS A 37 6.07 -3.12 -2.44
N ARG A 38 5.83 -2.17 -3.34
CA ARG A 38 6.86 -1.35 -3.96
C ARG A 38 6.66 0.09 -3.53
N PRO A 39 7.52 0.63 -2.65
CA PRO A 39 7.43 2.03 -2.24
C PRO A 39 7.88 2.94 -3.38
N LEU A 40 6.94 3.50 -4.12
CA LEU A 40 7.25 4.31 -5.29
C LEU A 40 7.80 5.67 -4.91
N GLY A 41 7.28 6.28 -3.85
CA GLY A 41 7.71 7.61 -3.44
C GLY A 41 9.17 7.66 -3.05
N ASP A 42 9.71 6.59 -2.49
CA ASP A 42 11.11 6.54 -2.06
C ASP A 42 12.07 6.72 -3.23
N LEU A 43 11.69 6.29 -4.43
CA LEU A 43 12.53 6.41 -5.61
C LEU A 43 12.75 7.85 -6.05
N PHE A 44 11.87 8.76 -5.67
CA PHE A 44 11.92 10.16 -6.04
C PHE A 44 12.23 11.06 -4.84
N GLY A 45 12.59 10.47 -3.70
CA GLY A 45 12.90 11.23 -2.50
C GLY A 45 11.71 11.92 -1.86
N LEU A 46 10.50 11.43 -2.08
CA LEU A 46 9.29 12.02 -1.53
C LEU A 46 9.18 11.67 -0.04
N SER A 47 8.93 12.67 0.80
CA SER A 47 8.88 12.49 2.24
C SER A 47 7.59 12.98 2.89
N GLN A 48 6.75 13.71 2.16
CA GLN A 48 5.54 14.33 2.75
C GLN A 48 4.30 13.48 2.57
N PHE A 49 4.35 12.47 1.75
CA PHE A 49 3.31 11.45 1.65
C PHE A 49 3.94 10.17 1.14
N GLY A 50 3.26 9.05 1.40
CA GLY A 50 3.71 7.76 0.91
C GLY A 50 2.85 7.28 -0.24
N ILE A 51 3.48 6.70 -1.25
CA ILE A 51 2.77 6.07 -2.34
C ILE A 51 3.44 4.73 -2.66
N ASN A 52 2.62 3.69 -2.75
CA ASN A 52 3.10 2.34 -2.94
C ASN A 52 2.28 1.65 -4.03
N LEU A 53 2.95 0.81 -4.81
CA LEU A 53 2.27 -0.15 -5.65
C LEU A 53 2.25 -1.48 -4.91
N THR A 54 1.07 -2.00 -4.62
CA THR A 54 0.91 -3.23 -3.85
C THR A 54 0.22 -4.28 -4.68
N ARG A 55 0.82 -5.46 -4.74
CA ARG A 55 0.23 -6.64 -5.38
C ARG A 55 -0.15 -7.63 -4.29
N LEU A 56 -1.38 -8.13 -4.37
CA LEU A 56 -1.88 -9.13 -3.43
C LEU A 56 -2.11 -10.44 -4.16
N ALA A 57 -1.52 -11.51 -3.66
CA ALA A 57 -1.88 -12.85 -4.09
C ALA A 57 -3.30 -13.16 -3.60
N PRO A 58 -4.00 -14.13 -4.24
CA PRO A 58 -5.32 -14.52 -3.76
C PRO A 58 -5.28 -14.90 -2.27
N GLY A 59 -6.22 -14.37 -1.51
CA GLY A 59 -6.29 -14.61 -0.07
C GLY A 59 -5.40 -13.72 0.78
N ALA A 60 -4.49 -12.93 0.17
CA ALA A 60 -3.62 -12.04 0.92
C ALA A 60 -4.37 -10.77 1.35
N VAL A 61 -3.82 -10.08 2.37
CA VAL A 61 -4.37 -8.81 2.85
C VAL A 61 -3.34 -7.71 2.67
N SER A 62 -3.82 -6.50 2.33
CA SER A 62 -2.93 -5.34 2.16
C SER A 62 -2.46 -4.81 3.50
N ALA A 63 -3.37 -4.71 4.46
CA ALA A 63 -3.08 -4.26 5.81
C ALA A 63 -4.12 -4.84 6.75
N LEU A 64 -3.73 -5.06 7.99
CA LEU A 64 -4.68 -5.42 9.03
C LEU A 64 -5.53 -4.20 9.36
N ARG A 65 -6.77 -4.45 9.75
CA ARG A 65 -7.69 -3.38 10.08
C ARG A 65 -7.21 -2.62 11.31
N HIS A 66 -7.05 -1.32 11.17
CA HIS A 66 -6.62 -0.44 12.26
C HIS A 66 -6.93 1.00 11.91
N ALA A 67 -6.92 1.86 12.90
CA ALA A 67 -7.10 3.29 12.69
C ALA A 67 -5.74 3.96 12.49
N HIS A 68 -5.66 4.87 11.51
CA HIS A 68 -4.49 5.71 11.32
C HIS A 68 -4.73 7.05 12.00
N SER A 69 -3.80 7.44 12.88
CA SER A 69 -3.96 8.65 13.65
C SER A 69 -3.36 9.89 12.99
N ARG A 70 -2.49 9.72 12.00
CA ARG A 70 -1.69 10.84 11.47
C ARG A 70 -1.75 11.02 9.97
N GLN A 71 -2.20 10.02 9.22
CA GLN A 71 -2.15 10.08 7.76
C GLN A 71 -3.49 9.71 7.17
N ASP A 72 -3.84 10.45 6.13
CA ASP A 72 -4.93 10.02 5.25
C ASP A 72 -4.42 8.88 4.38
N GLU A 73 -5.32 8.01 3.96
CA GLU A 73 -5.00 6.92 3.07
C GLU A 73 -5.89 6.96 1.84
N PHE A 74 -5.33 6.57 0.71
CA PHE A 74 -6.04 6.50 -0.55
C PHE A 74 -5.60 5.25 -1.30
N VAL A 75 -6.56 4.53 -1.88
CA VAL A 75 -6.28 3.40 -2.74
C VAL A 75 -6.98 3.56 -4.07
N TYR A 76 -6.32 3.14 -5.13
CA TYR A 76 -6.87 3.08 -6.47
C TYR A 76 -6.58 1.69 -7.04
N ILE A 77 -7.59 1.05 -7.56
CA ILE A 77 -7.47 -0.34 -8.03
C ILE A 77 -7.09 -0.34 -9.50
N LEU A 78 -5.93 -0.92 -9.79
CA LEU A 78 -5.43 -1.04 -11.17
C LEU A 78 -5.86 -2.34 -11.82
N ASP A 79 -5.97 -3.43 -11.05
CA ASP A 79 -6.24 -4.74 -11.58
C ASP A 79 -6.89 -5.61 -10.48
N GLY A 80 -7.63 -6.62 -10.89
CA GLY A 80 -8.30 -7.50 -9.93
C GLY A 80 -9.55 -6.90 -9.33
N ALA A 81 -10.05 -7.54 -8.28
CA ALA A 81 -11.27 -7.10 -7.60
C ALA A 81 -11.16 -7.42 -6.10
N PRO A 82 -10.27 -6.71 -5.38
CA PRO A 82 -10.16 -6.94 -3.95
C PRO A 82 -11.43 -6.53 -3.21
N VAL A 83 -11.58 -7.04 -2.00
CA VAL A 83 -12.69 -6.70 -1.12
C VAL A 83 -12.18 -5.73 -0.05
N LEU A 84 -12.87 -4.61 0.09
CA LEU A 84 -12.63 -3.64 1.14
C LEU A 84 -13.56 -3.92 2.31
N ARG A 85 -13.01 -4.10 3.50
CA ARG A 85 -13.78 -4.30 4.73
C ARG A 85 -13.73 -3.06 5.59
N THR A 86 -14.91 -2.56 5.93
CA THR A 86 -15.05 -1.40 6.82
C THR A 86 -16.13 -1.69 7.85
N ASN A 87 -16.36 -0.73 8.75
CA ASN A 87 -17.48 -0.83 9.69
C ASN A 87 -18.84 -0.87 8.99
N ALA A 88 -18.92 -0.37 7.76
CA ALA A 88 -20.14 -0.40 6.96
C ALA A 88 -20.34 -1.73 6.23
N GLY A 89 -19.40 -2.66 6.32
CA GLY A 89 -19.49 -3.96 5.66
C GLY A 89 -18.38 -4.18 4.64
N GLU A 90 -18.65 -5.01 3.65
CA GLU A 90 -17.68 -5.36 2.62
C GLU A 90 -18.12 -4.76 1.28
N THR A 91 -17.14 -4.24 0.55
CA THR A 91 -17.35 -3.67 -0.78
C THR A 91 -16.32 -4.24 -1.73
N GLN A 92 -16.75 -4.82 -2.83
CA GLN A 92 -15.83 -5.28 -3.86
C GLN A 92 -15.37 -4.10 -4.71
N LEU A 93 -14.07 -4.07 -5.01
CA LEU A 93 -13.46 -2.96 -5.74
C LEU A 93 -12.89 -3.46 -7.07
N PRO A 94 -13.69 -3.41 -8.16
CA PRO A 94 -13.13 -3.71 -9.49
C PRO A 94 -12.14 -2.63 -9.94
N PRO A 95 -11.38 -2.87 -11.02
CA PRO A 95 -10.43 -1.88 -11.53
C PRO A 95 -11.10 -0.54 -11.81
N GLY A 96 -10.38 0.54 -11.50
CA GLY A 96 -10.91 1.89 -11.65
C GLY A 96 -11.63 2.43 -10.44
N MET A 97 -11.92 1.59 -9.45
CA MET A 97 -12.50 2.04 -8.20
C MET A 97 -11.42 2.62 -7.29
N CYS A 98 -11.81 3.57 -6.47
CA CYS A 98 -10.93 4.12 -5.46
C CYS A 98 -11.65 4.29 -4.14
N ALA A 99 -10.88 4.36 -3.06
CA ALA A 99 -11.41 4.60 -1.72
C ALA A 99 -10.42 5.44 -0.94
N GLY A 100 -10.94 6.24 -0.03
CA GLY A 100 -10.12 7.09 0.81
C GLY A 100 -10.53 6.99 2.27
N PHE A 101 -9.53 7.14 3.15
CA PHE A 101 -9.73 7.07 4.59
C PHE A 101 -9.03 8.25 5.23
N LYS A 102 -9.80 9.09 5.92
CA LYS A 102 -9.23 10.23 6.61
C LYS A 102 -8.46 9.78 7.84
N ALA A 103 -7.39 10.47 8.15
CA ALA A 103 -6.62 10.23 9.36
C ALA A 103 -7.55 10.18 10.58
N GLY A 104 -7.31 9.22 11.46
CA GLY A 104 -8.12 9.02 12.65
C GLY A 104 -9.34 8.13 12.46
N THR A 105 -9.63 7.66 11.23
CA THR A 105 -10.72 6.72 10.95
C THR A 105 -10.16 5.34 10.73
N GLY A 106 -10.88 4.35 11.14
CA GLY A 106 -10.41 2.98 11.07
C GLY A 106 -11.09 2.10 10.08
#